data_3501075a5bb3e0a7a8a5e1a26e583192
#
_entry.id   3501075a5bb3e0a7a8a5e1a26e583192
#
_cell.length_a   1.000
_cell.length_b   1.000
_cell.length_c   1.000
_cell.angle_alpha   90.00
_cell.angle_beta   90.00
_cell.angle_gamma   90.00
#
_symmetry.space_group_name_H-M   'P 1'
#
loop_
_entity.id
_entity.type
_entity.pdbx_description
1 polymer ?
#
loop_
_entity_poly.entity_id
_entity_poly.type
_entity_poly.pdbx_seq_one_letter_code
_entity_poly.pdbx_strand_id
1 'polypeptide(L)'
;KRTTMLSVAVTLHNIPEGMAVGVLLASAMADGSAIPMSAAWALAIGIALQNFPEGAVLSLPLHAEGMKKGKAFAVGALSGVVEPIASVLMAWLIASSPNSLMVLPYLLAFAAGAMIYVVVEELIPESQAEPHSNLPTLGFTAGFVLMMILDCAV
;
A
#
# COMPACT_ATOMS: atom_id res chain seq x y z
N LYS A 1 -21.01 -8.73 -3.28
CA LYS A 1 -20.73 -7.46 -4.01
C LYS A 1 -19.78 -6.53 -3.22
N ARG A 2 -20.06 -6.31 -1.91
CA ARG A 2 -19.26 -5.41 -1.06
C ARG A 2 -17.82 -5.89 -0.91
N THR A 3 -17.63 -7.14 -0.53
CA THR A 3 -16.32 -7.75 -0.33
C THR A 3 -15.50 -7.87 -1.61
N THR A 4 -16.16 -8.01 -2.77
CA THR A 4 -15.49 -7.97 -4.07
C THR A 4 -14.98 -6.57 -4.39
N MET A 5 -15.75 -5.52 -4.07
CA MET A 5 -15.33 -4.13 -4.24
C MET A 5 -14.13 -3.82 -3.34
N LEU A 6 -14.18 -4.24 -2.06
CA LEU A 6 -13.08 -4.11 -1.13
C LEU A 6 -11.81 -4.82 -1.65
N SER A 7 -11.95 -6.04 -2.19
CA SER A 7 -10.80 -6.76 -2.77
C SER A 7 -10.16 -6.01 -3.93
N VAL A 8 -10.98 -5.44 -4.82
CA VAL A 8 -10.48 -4.63 -5.94
C VAL A 8 -9.81 -3.36 -5.43
N ALA A 9 -10.44 -2.66 -4.48
CA ALA A 9 -9.92 -1.42 -3.92
C ALA A 9 -8.56 -1.63 -3.25
N VAL A 10 -8.41 -2.64 -2.38
CA VAL A 10 -7.14 -2.98 -1.73
C VAL A 10 -6.08 -3.38 -2.77
N THR A 11 -6.43 -4.19 -3.76
CA THR A 11 -5.47 -4.55 -4.82
C THR A 11 -5.00 -3.33 -5.62
N LEU A 12 -5.90 -2.39 -5.93
CA LEU A 12 -5.53 -1.15 -6.63
C LEU A 12 -4.70 -0.21 -5.75
N HIS A 13 -4.94 -0.20 -4.43
CA HIS A 13 -4.17 0.54 -3.45
C HIS A 13 -2.71 0.08 -3.40
N ASN A 14 -2.47 -1.21 -3.47
CA ASN A 14 -1.13 -1.80 -3.40
C ASN A 14 -0.26 -1.48 -4.65
N ILE A 15 -0.86 -1.11 -5.79
CA ILE A 15 -0.09 -0.72 -6.99
C ILE A 15 0.77 0.54 -6.73
N PRO A 16 0.21 1.66 -6.24
CA PRO A 16 0.97 2.85 -5.86
C PRO A 16 2.10 2.58 -4.85
N GLU A 17 1.87 1.69 -3.90
CA GLU A 17 2.87 1.32 -2.89
C GLU A 17 4.06 0.60 -3.53
N GLY A 18 3.79 -0.40 -4.35
CA GLY A 18 4.82 -1.06 -5.15
C GLY A 18 5.57 -0.08 -6.07
N MET A 19 4.86 0.86 -6.70
CA MET A 19 5.48 1.91 -7.51
C MET A 19 6.44 2.75 -6.68
N ALA A 20 6.07 3.18 -5.47
CA ALA A 20 6.92 3.98 -4.59
C ALA A 20 8.22 3.24 -4.22
N VAL A 21 8.13 1.96 -3.88
CA VAL A 21 9.30 1.10 -3.62
C VAL A 21 10.20 1.01 -4.84
N GLY A 22 9.63 0.73 -6.01
CA GLY A 22 10.38 0.59 -7.26
C GLY A 22 11.12 1.87 -7.66
N VAL A 23 10.45 3.00 -7.51
CA VAL A 23 11.02 4.32 -7.73
C VAL A 23 12.21 4.57 -6.80
N LEU A 24 12.03 4.36 -5.50
CA LEU A 24 13.06 4.69 -4.52
C LEU A 24 14.27 3.76 -4.65
N LEU A 25 14.05 2.47 -4.89
CA LEU A 25 15.12 1.51 -5.16
C LEU A 25 15.91 1.88 -6.42
N ALA A 26 15.23 2.14 -7.54
CA ALA A 26 15.91 2.53 -8.78
C ALA A 26 16.67 3.84 -8.62
N SER A 27 16.10 4.82 -7.92
CA SER A 27 16.76 6.09 -7.64
C SER A 27 17.98 5.91 -6.74
N ALA A 28 17.92 5.06 -5.71
CA ALA A 28 19.05 4.78 -4.83
C ALA A 28 20.19 4.01 -5.54
N MET A 29 19.88 3.26 -6.60
CA MET A 29 20.85 2.52 -7.41
C MET A 29 21.49 3.38 -8.53
N ALA A 30 20.96 4.57 -8.79
CA ALA A 30 21.49 5.43 -9.82
C ALA A 30 22.84 6.03 -9.43
N ASP A 31 23.76 6.16 -10.41
CA ASP A 31 25.08 6.77 -10.19
C ASP A 31 24.93 8.22 -9.70
N GLY A 32 25.64 8.57 -8.63
CA GLY A 32 25.57 9.90 -8.03
C GLY A 32 24.29 10.21 -7.27
N SER A 33 23.49 9.19 -6.93
CA SER A 33 22.26 9.35 -6.16
C SER A 33 22.53 9.99 -4.80
N ALA A 34 21.70 10.98 -4.43
CA ALA A 34 21.65 11.53 -3.07
C ALA A 34 20.80 10.66 -2.12
N ILE A 35 20.07 9.67 -2.64
CA ILE A 35 19.21 8.79 -1.87
C ILE A 35 20.03 7.60 -1.39
N PRO A 36 20.18 7.40 -0.07
CA PRO A 36 20.91 6.25 0.44
C PRO A 36 20.08 4.96 0.24
N MET A 37 20.75 3.86 -0.05
CA MET A 37 20.10 2.55 -0.20
C MET A 37 19.36 2.11 1.08
N SER A 38 19.82 2.56 2.26
CA SER A 38 19.12 2.32 3.52
C SER A 38 17.72 2.90 3.58
N ALA A 39 17.50 4.09 3.00
CA ALA A 39 16.16 4.70 2.93
C ALA A 39 15.23 3.88 2.00
N ALA A 40 15.74 3.37 0.88
CA ALA A 40 14.97 2.49 -0.01
C ALA A 40 14.58 1.18 0.69
N TRP A 41 15.49 0.57 1.43
CA TRP A 41 15.18 -0.62 2.22
C TRP A 41 14.24 -0.34 3.39
N ALA A 42 14.36 0.81 4.07
CA ALA A 42 13.44 1.18 5.15
C ALA A 42 12.01 1.29 4.63
N LEU A 43 11.78 1.96 3.48
CA LEU A 43 10.47 2.02 2.86
C LEU A 43 9.96 0.62 2.47
N ALA A 44 10.80 -0.18 1.80
CA ALA A 44 10.39 -1.53 1.36
C ALA A 44 10.00 -2.44 2.53
N ILE A 45 10.75 -2.38 3.63
CA ILE A 45 10.44 -3.15 4.85
C ILE A 45 9.17 -2.61 5.52
N GLY A 46 9.01 -1.29 5.59
CA GLY A 46 7.80 -0.66 6.14
C GLY A 46 6.54 -1.11 5.40
N ILE A 47 6.56 -1.07 4.06
CA ILE A 47 5.46 -1.55 3.21
C ILE A 47 5.24 -3.06 3.38
N ALA A 48 6.28 -3.86 3.43
CA ALA A 48 6.15 -5.29 3.68
C ALA A 48 5.49 -5.60 5.04
N LEU A 49 5.76 -4.80 6.08
CA LEU A 49 5.15 -4.95 7.39
C LEU A 49 3.67 -4.55 7.40
N GLN A 50 3.29 -3.46 6.69
CA GLN A 50 1.89 -3.02 6.62
C GLN A 50 1.02 -3.97 5.78
N ASN A 51 1.58 -4.69 4.84
CA ASN A 51 0.87 -5.69 4.04
C ASN A 51 0.23 -6.80 4.87
N PHE A 52 0.78 -7.10 6.04
CA PHE A 52 0.18 -8.11 6.92
C PHE A 52 -1.19 -7.67 7.46
N PRO A 53 -1.36 -6.49 8.10
CA PRO A 53 -2.70 -6.02 8.47
C PRO A 53 -3.61 -5.77 7.26
N GLU A 54 -3.12 -5.32 6.12
CA GLU A 54 -3.93 -5.14 4.92
C GLU A 54 -4.49 -6.44 4.36
N GLY A 55 -3.68 -7.48 4.29
CA GLY A 55 -4.14 -8.82 3.95
C GLY A 55 -5.19 -9.35 4.93
N ALA A 56 -5.09 -8.99 6.22
CA ALA A 56 -6.08 -9.35 7.23
C ALA A 56 -7.40 -8.58 7.03
N VAL A 57 -7.36 -7.28 6.70
CA VAL A 57 -8.55 -6.46 6.39
C VAL A 57 -9.35 -7.07 5.25
N LEU A 58 -8.70 -7.73 4.30
CA LEU A 58 -9.37 -8.41 3.20
C LEU A 58 -9.80 -9.83 3.56
N SER A 59 -8.94 -10.62 4.18
CA SER A 59 -9.18 -12.04 4.43
C SER A 59 -10.21 -12.30 5.54
N LEU A 60 -10.27 -11.46 6.57
CA LEU A 60 -11.20 -11.64 7.69
C LEU A 60 -12.66 -11.48 7.28
N PRO A 61 -13.09 -10.41 6.57
CA PRO A 61 -14.46 -10.30 6.10
C PRO A 61 -14.85 -11.41 5.13
N LEU A 62 -13.97 -11.78 4.19
CA LEU A 62 -14.22 -12.91 3.27
C LEU A 62 -14.50 -14.22 4.01
N HIS A 63 -13.75 -14.46 5.08
CA HIS A 63 -14.00 -15.63 5.92
C HIS A 63 -15.31 -15.52 6.69
N ALA A 64 -15.64 -14.33 7.21
CA ALA A 64 -16.89 -14.08 7.92
C ALA A 64 -18.13 -14.27 7.01
N GLU A 65 -18.00 -13.96 5.72
CA GLU A 65 -19.04 -14.22 4.69
C GLU A 65 -19.13 -15.71 4.27
N GLY A 66 -18.38 -16.60 4.90
CA GLY A 66 -18.44 -18.04 4.68
C GLY A 66 -17.37 -18.62 3.74
N MET A 67 -16.41 -17.82 3.29
CA MET A 67 -15.29 -18.34 2.51
C MET A 67 -14.41 -19.26 3.38
N LYS A 68 -13.92 -20.36 2.83
CA LYS A 68 -12.97 -21.24 3.52
C LYS A 68 -11.70 -20.47 3.91
N LYS A 69 -11.19 -20.67 5.14
CA LYS A 69 -10.01 -19.97 5.69
C LYS A 69 -8.83 -19.89 4.71
N GLY A 70 -8.46 -21.02 4.11
CA GLY A 70 -7.35 -21.07 3.15
C GLY A 70 -7.59 -20.23 1.89
N LYS A 71 -8.84 -20.18 1.39
CA LYS A 71 -9.18 -19.33 0.25
C LYS A 71 -9.17 -17.84 0.62
N ALA A 72 -9.77 -17.50 1.77
CA ALA A 72 -9.78 -16.11 2.27
C ALA A 72 -8.35 -15.60 2.47
N PHE A 73 -7.50 -16.39 3.12
CA PHE A 73 -6.08 -16.08 3.28
C PHE A 73 -5.36 -15.91 1.94
N ALA A 74 -5.60 -16.81 0.99
CA ALA A 74 -4.98 -16.74 -0.33
C ALA A 74 -5.38 -15.44 -1.08
N VAL A 75 -6.64 -15.02 -1.00
CA VAL A 75 -7.09 -13.76 -1.60
C VAL A 75 -6.39 -12.57 -0.95
N GLY A 76 -6.30 -12.52 0.38
CA GLY A 76 -5.57 -11.46 1.08
C GLY A 76 -4.07 -11.44 0.75
N ALA A 77 -3.43 -12.60 0.66
CA ALA A 77 -2.01 -12.69 0.29
C ALA A 77 -1.77 -12.32 -1.18
N LEU A 78 -2.68 -12.71 -2.08
CA LEU A 78 -2.55 -12.42 -3.52
C LEU A 78 -2.81 -10.93 -3.84
N SER A 79 -3.57 -10.22 -3.02
CA SER A 79 -3.76 -8.77 -3.22
C SER A 79 -2.44 -7.99 -3.14
N GLY A 80 -1.48 -8.45 -2.33
CA GLY A 80 -0.16 -7.85 -2.23
C GLY A 80 0.81 -8.21 -3.37
N VAL A 81 0.52 -9.22 -4.19
CA VAL A 81 1.44 -9.64 -5.28
C VAL A 81 1.60 -8.55 -6.34
N VAL A 82 0.64 -7.64 -6.47
CA VAL A 82 0.75 -6.51 -7.42
C VAL A 82 1.86 -5.53 -7.06
N GLU A 83 2.27 -5.45 -5.79
CA GLU A 83 3.34 -4.55 -5.33
C GLU A 83 4.72 -4.89 -5.91
N PRO A 84 5.25 -6.12 -5.74
CA PRO A 84 6.51 -6.45 -6.36
C PRO A 84 6.47 -6.34 -7.88
N ILE A 85 5.32 -6.62 -8.51
CA ILE A 85 5.16 -6.42 -9.96
C ILE A 85 5.27 -4.93 -10.31
N ALA A 86 4.52 -4.07 -9.61
CA ALA A 86 4.56 -2.63 -9.82
C ALA A 86 5.94 -2.04 -9.52
N SER A 87 6.61 -2.54 -8.46
CA SER A 87 7.96 -2.15 -8.09
C SER A 87 8.98 -2.45 -9.19
N VAL A 88 8.97 -3.66 -9.72
CA VAL A 88 9.88 -4.06 -10.82
C VAL A 88 9.59 -3.27 -12.09
N LEU A 89 8.32 -3.07 -12.44
CA LEU A 89 7.94 -2.29 -13.63
C LEU A 89 8.39 -0.84 -13.51
N MET A 90 8.22 -0.22 -12.34
CA MET A 90 8.67 1.16 -12.10
C MET A 90 10.18 1.28 -12.11
N ALA A 91 10.90 0.37 -11.45
CA ALA A 91 12.35 0.35 -11.46
C ALA A 91 12.89 0.20 -12.87
N TRP A 92 12.29 -0.68 -13.68
CA TRP A 92 12.64 -0.85 -15.09
C TRP A 92 12.36 0.41 -15.93
N LEU A 93 11.21 1.05 -15.73
CA LEU A 93 10.84 2.27 -16.44
C LEU A 93 11.84 3.40 -16.15
N ILE A 94 12.23 3.57 -14.89
CA ILE A 94 13.21 4.58 -14.48
C ILE A 94 14.59 4.28 -15.09
N ALA A 95 15.03 3.04 -15.01
CA ALA A 95 16.32 2.63 -15.57
C ALA A 95 16.38 2.75 -17.11
N SER A 96 15.25 2.62 -17.79
CA SER A 96 15.16 2.62 -19.26
C SER A 96 15.02 4.01 -19.88
N SER A 97 14.75 5.06 -19.09
CA SER A 97 14.49 6.41 -19.62
C SER A 97 15.32 7.47 -18.91
N PRO A 98 16.15 8.23 -19.65
CA PRO A 98 16.95 9.33 -19.08
C PRO A 98 16.10 10.45 -18.43
N ASN A 99 14.85 10.59 -18.87
CA ASN A 99 13.93 11.63 -18.38
C ASN A 99 12.91 11.13 -17.36
N SER A 100 13.02 9.87 -16.94
CA SER A 100 12.06 9.25 -16.01
C SER A 100 11.97 9.98 -14.65
N LEU A 101 13.07 10.55 -14.19
CA LEU A 101 13.10 11.34 -12.95
C LEU A 101 12.22 12.62 -13.02
N MET A 102 12.00 13.18 -14.22
CA MET A 102 11.09 14.33 -14.38
C MET A 102 9.61 13.93 -14.22
N VAL A 103 9.27 12.69 -14.51
CA VAL A 103 7.90 12.17 -14.41
C VAL A 103 7.61 11.65 -12.98
N LEU A 104 8.67 11.37 -12.22
CA LEU A 104 8.60 10.81 -10.88
C LEU A 104 7.65 11.57 -9.92
N PRO A 105 7.72 12.92 -9.75
CA PRO A 105 6.81 13.62 -8.86
C PRO A 105 5.34 13.45 -9.23
N TYR A 106 5.04 13.36 -10.51
CA TYR A 106 3.66 13.16 -10.99
C TYR A 106 3.16 11.75 -10.69
N LEU A 107 4.01 10.73 -10.85
CA LEU A 107 3.67 9.34 -10.51
C LEU A 107 3.47 9.16 -9.01
N LEU A 108 4.32 9.75 -8.19
CA LEU A 108 4.15 9.73 -6.73
C LEU A 108 2.91 10.50 -6.28
N ALA A 109 2.62 11.67 -6.89
CA ALA A 109 1.41 12.43 -6.60
C ALA A 109 0.14 11.65 -7.01
N PHE A 110 0.17 10.96 -8.15
CA PHE A 110 -0.92 10.07 -8.58
C PHE A 110 -1.11 8.93 -7.59
N ALA A 111 -0.03 8.27 -7.18
CA ALA A 111 -0.05 7.21 -6.20
C ALA A 111 -0.66 7.67 -4.87
N ALA A 112 -0.19 8.82 -4.34
CA ALA A 112 -0.73 9.41 -3.11
C ALA A 112 -2.23 9.75 -3.23
N GLY A 113 -2.64 10.33 -4.37
CA GLY A 113 -4.05 10.64 -4.64
C GLY A 113 -4.93 9.39 -4.69
N ALA A 114 -4.45 8.32 -5.33
CA ALA A 114 -5.15 7.03 -5.40
C ALA A 114 -5.31 6.41 -4.01
N MET A 115 -4.27 6.45 -3.16
CA MET A 115 -4.34 5.98 -1.78
C MET A 115 -5.37 6.76 -0.95
N ILE A 116 -5.36 8.09 -1.03
CA ILE A 116 -6.35 8.94 -0.34
C ILE A 116 -7.77 8.62 -0.82
N TYR A 117 -7.95 8.43 -2.12
CA TYR A 117 -9.25 8.08 -2.70
C TYR A 117 -9.80 6.78 -2.09
N VAL A 118 -8.99 5.71 -2.08
CA VAL A 118 -9.40 4.42 -1.51
C VAL A 118 -9.73 4.53 -0.02
N VAL A 119 -8.93 5.26 0.74
CA VAL A 119 -9.20 5.48 2.17
C VAL A 119 -10.53 6.18 2.39
N VAL A 120 -10.82 7.24 1.65
CA VAL A 120 -12.02 8.07 1.82
C VAL A 120 -13.28 7.35 1.31
N GLU A 121 -13.20 6.70 0.15
CA GLU A 121 -14.37 6.10 -0.51
C GLU A 121 -14.69 4.68 -0.03
N GLU A 122 -13.68 3.93 0.43
CA GLU A 122 -13.87 2.52 0.78
C GLU A 122 -13.61 2.25 2.28
N LEU A 123 -12.42 2.59 2.79
CA LEU A 123 -12.02 2.15 4.12
C LEU A 123 -12.74 2.91 5.24
N ILE A 124 -12.90 4.23 5.14
CA ILE A 124 -13.60 5.02 6.15
C ILE A 124 -15.09 4.63 6.21
N PRO A 125 -15.85 4.58 5.09
CA PRO A 125 -17.24 4.14 5.12
C PRO A 125 -17.41 2.72 5.67
N GLU A 126 -16.50 1.80 5.32
CA GLU A 126 -16.55 0.42 5.83
C GLU A 126 -16.32 0.37 7.34
N SER A 127 -15.37 1.15 7.86
CA SER A 127 -15.05 1.21 9.27
C SER A 127 -16.18 1.85 10.11
N GLN A 128 -17.00 2.70 9.51
CA GLN A 128 -18.12 3.40 10.16
C GLN A 128 -19.47 2.68 9.98
N ALA A 129 -19.47 1.50 9.36
CA ALA A 129 -20.70 0.71 9.18
C ALA A 129 -21.31 0.28 10.53
N GLU A 130 -22.66 0.16 10.54
CA GLU A 130 -23.41 -0.25 11.72
C GLU A 130 -22.95 -1.60 12.33
N PRO A 131 -22.97 -1.77 13.66
CA PRO A 131 -23.44 -0.80 14.65
C PRO A 131 -22.39 0.29 14.96
N HIS A 132 -22.86 1.52 15.12
CA HIS A 132 -21.98 2.68 15.34
C HIS A 132 -21.11 2.48 16.60
N SER A 133 -19.80 2.65 16.42
CA SER A 133 -18.80 2.53 17.48
C SER A 133 -17.69 3.57 17.29
N ASN A 134 -17.14 4.08 18.37
CA ASN A 134 -15.96 4.97 18.32
C ASN A 134 -14.65 4.18 18.11
N LEU A 135 -14.71 2.84 18.16
CA LEU A 135 -13.53 2.00 18.07
C LEU A 135 -12.75 2.16 16.73
N PRO A 136 -13.42 2.25 15.57
CA PRO A 136 -12.71 2.52 14.31
C PRO A 136 -11.99 3.87 14.30
N THR A 137 -12.62 4.92 14.82
CA THR A 137 -12.01 6.25 14.92
C THR A 137 -10.78 6.26 15.84
N LEU A 138 -10.88 5.58 16.98
CA LEU A 138 -9.73 5.43 17.89
C LEU A 138 -8.61 4.60 17.24
N GLY A 139 -8.97 3.52 16.56
CA GLY A 139 -8.03 2.68 15.81
C GLY A 139 -7.32 3.45 14.71
N PHE A 140 -8.06 4.23 13.92
CA PHE A 140 -7.49 5.11 12.89
C PHE A 140 -6.50 6.13 13.49
N THR A 141 -6.90 6.80 14.57
CA THR A 141 -6.05 7.79 15.23
C THR A 141 -4.78 7.16 15.81
N ALA A 142 -4.90 6.02 16.44
CA ALA A 142 -3.75 5.27 16.99
C ALA A 142 -2.81 4.79 15.88
N GLY A 143 -3.36 4.28 14.78
CA GLY A 143 -2.59 3.87 13.60
C GLY A 143 -1.84 5.05 12.96
N PHE A 144 -2.53 6.19 12.79
CA PHE A 144 -1.91 7.40 12.27
C PHE A 144 -0.73 7.87 13.13
N VAL A 145 -0.92 7.93 14.45
CA VAL A 145 0.16 8.31 15.39
C VAL A 145 1.33 7.33 15.32
N LEU A 146 1.05 6.03 15.26
CA LEU A 146 2.08 5.02 15.14
C LEU A 146 2.90 5.17 13.86
N MET A 147 2.22 5.34 12.71
CA MET A 147 2.89 5.54 11.42
C MET A 147 3.71 6.84 11.41
N MET A 148 3.18 7.91 11.97
CA MET A 148 3.92 9.18 12.10
C MET A 148 5.21 9.01 12.94
N ILE A 149 5.14 8.22 14.03
CA ILE A 149 6.33 7.94 14.86
C ILE A 149 7.36 7.13 14.06
N LEU A 150 6.92 6.13 13.31
CA LEU A 150 7.80 5.31 12.48
C LEU A 150 8.46 6.15 11.38
N ASP A 151 7.71 7.02 10.72
CA ASP A 151 8.21 7.90 9.67
C ASP A 151 9.27 8.90 10.20
N CYS A 152 9.07 9.41 11.42
CA CYS A 152 10.03 10.30 12.06
C CYS A 152 11.26 9.57 12.64
N ALA A 153 11.20 8.26 12.84
CA ALA A 153 12.24 7.47 13.46
C ALA A 153 13.22 6.84 12.44
N VAL A 154 12.86 6.85 11.15
CA VAL A 154 13.66 6.32 10.03
C VAL A 154 14.24 7.46 9.20
#